data_4f7a0d0b59671d9da65b9995d07b7d56
#
_entry.id   4f7a0d0b59671d9da65b9995d07b7d56
#
_cell.length_a   1.000
_cell.length_b   1.000
_cell.length_c   1.000
_cell.angle_alpha   90.00
_cell.angle_beta   90.00
_cell.angle_gamma   90.00
#
_symmetry.space_group_name_H-M   'P 1'
#
loop_
_entity.id
_entity.type
_entity.pdbx_description
1 polymer ?
#
loop_
_entity_poly.entity_id
_entity_poly.type
_entity_poly.pdbx_seq_one_letter_code
_entity_poly.pdbx_strand_id
1 'polypeptide(L)'
;MIRKETIGIRLTELASKHVEFYFSEAQTEEYPYAVYTSSPSPVYTKDGIHHYEATVAVTVYDKILDRANSIAESIIKDVMSGMNGDQYASRMTGDTTDCTDEVWSREMTFTIKQYQ
;
A
#
# COMPACT_ATOMS: atom_id res chain seq x y z
N MET A 1 -19.71 5.71 8.31
CA MET A 1 -18.70 5.88 9.38
C MET A 1 -17.30 5.49 8.85
N ILE A 2 -16.30 6.32 9.15
CA ILE A 2 -14.91 6.01 8.78
C ILE A 2 -14.34 4.97 9.75
N ARG A 3 -13.64 3.98 9.21
CA ARG A 3 -12.91 2.97 10.00
C ARG A 3 -11.44 3.03 9.63
N LYS A 4 -10.57 2.89 10.63
CA LYS A 4 -9.12 2.88 10.41
C LYS A 4 -8.69 1.77 9.44
N GLU A 5 -9.33 0.61 9.55
CA GLU A 5 -9.00 -0.58 8.78
C GLU A 5 -9.44 -0.49 7.32
N THR A 6 -10.28 0.47 6.97
CA THR A 6 -10.84 0.55 5.62
C THR A 6 -9.78 0.80 4.57
N ILE A 7 -8.79 1.63 4.90
CA ILE A 7 -7.65 1.88 3.98
C ILE A 7 -6.91 0.58 3.69
N GLY A 8 -6.59 -0.19 4.74
CA GLY A 8 -5.89 -1.47 4.58
C GLY A 8 -6.71 -2.51 3.84
N ILE A 9 -8.01 -2.59 4.09
CA ILE A 9 -8.92 -3.51 3.41
C ILE A 9 -8.96 -3.18 1.91
N ARG A 10 -9.15 -1.91 1.58
CA ARG A 10 -9.21 -1.49 0.17
C ARG A 10 -7.89 -1.72 -0.54
N LEU A 11 -6.77 -1.40 0.14
CA LEU A 11 -5.44 -1.65 -0.40
C LEU A 11 -5.23 -3.14 -0.69
N THR A 12 -5.64 -4.01 0.23
CA THR A 12 -5.54 -5.46 0.06
C THR A 12 -6.38 -5.95 -1.12
N GLU A 13 -7.59 -5.43 -1.29
CA GLU A 13 -8.44 -5.77 -2.43
C GLU A 13 -7.77 -5.44 -3.76
N LEU A 14 -7.06 -4.31 -3.82
CA LEU A 14 -6.40 -3.86 -5.04
C LEU A 14 -5.12 -4.62 -5.33
N ALA A 15 -4.30 -4.85 -4.31
CA ALA A 15 -2.95 -5.41 -4.47
C ALA A 15 -2.94 -6.93 -4.54
N SER A 16 -3.84 -7.62 -3.85
CA SER A 16 -3.88 -9.08 -3.81
C SER A 16 -4.21 -9.74 -5.14
N LYS A 17 -4.68 -8.96 -6.12
CA LYS A 17 -4.90 -9.43 -7.49
C LYS A 17 -3.59 -9.73 -8.22
N HIS A 18 -2.48 -9.16 -7.77
CA HIS A 18 -1.21 -9.18 -8.48
C HIS A 18 -0.17 -10.05 -7.80
N VAL A 19 -0.28 -10.22 -6.48
CA VAL A 19 0.74 -10.87 -5.68
C VAL A 19 0.15 -11.30 -4.34
N GLU A 20 0.77 -12.30 -3.69
CA GLU A 20 0.47 -12.62 -2.30
C GLU A 20 0.76 -11.38 -1.44
N PHE A 21 -0.23 -10.91 -0.70
CA PHE A 21 -0.19 -9.61 -0.04
C PHE A 21 -0.50 -9.75 1.45
N TYR A 22 0.43 -9.34 2.28
CA TYR A 22 0.38 -9.52 3.73
C TYR A 22 0.51 -8.21 4.48
N PHE A 23 -0.13 -8.12 5.64
CA PHE A 23 0.04 -6.98 6.53
C PHE A 23 1.21 -7.23 7.47
N SER A 24 2.16 -6.27 7.51
CA SER A 24 3.31 -6.22 8.41
C SER A 24 4.34 -7.33 8.21
N GLU A 25 3.93 -8.59 8.06
CA GLU A 25 4.83 -9.72 8.02
C GLU A 25 4.34 -10.76 7.04
N ALA A 26 5.24 -11.26 6.19
CA ALA A 26 4.91 -12.29 5.22
C ALA A 26 4.64 -13.62 5.89
N GLN A 27 3.65 -14.35 5.38
CA GLN A 27 3.33 -15.70 5.84
C GLN A 27 3.71 -16.75 4.82
N THR A 28 4.69 -16.44 4.00
CA THR A 28 5.23 -17.33 2.99
C THR A 28 6.74 -17.10 2.88
N GLU A 29 7.47 -18.10 2.40
CA GLU A 29 8.86 -17.97 2.03
C GLU A 29 9.03 -18.02 0.52
N GLU A 30 7.94 -18.14 -0.22
CA GLU A 30 7.96 -18.23 -1.68
C GLU A 30 7.83 -16.86 -2.32
N TYR A 31 8.64 -16.60 -3.34
CA TYR A 31 8.60 -15.36 -4.10
C TYR A 31 7.74 -15.50 -5.36
N PRO A 32 7.10 -14.44 -5.83
CA PRO A 32 7.07 -13.11 -5.23
C PRO A 32 6.03 -12.98 -4.11
N TYR A 33 6.22 -12.01 -3.23
CA TYR A 33 5.20 -11.61 -2.28
C TYR A 33 5.37 -10.11 -1.98
N ALA A 34 4.36 -9.52 -1.36
CA ALA A 34 4.43 -8.14 -0.92
C ALA A 34 3.91 -8.02 0.51
N VAL A 35 4.45 -7.04 1.22
CA VAL A 35 4.09 -6.74 2.59
C VAL A 35 3.75 -5.26 2.66
N TYR A 36 2.71 -4.89 3.40
CA TYR A 36 2.40 -3.50 3.62
C TYR A 36 2.28 -3.16 5.10
N THR A 37 2.55 -1.91 5.42
CA THR A 37 2.26 -1.34 6.73
C THR A 37 1.40 -0.10 6.54
N SER A 38 0.54 0.17 7.52
CA SER A 38 -0.36 1.31 7.47
C SER A 38 -0.49 1.89 8.87
N SER A 39 -0.35 3.20 8.98
CA SER A 39 -0.47 3.93 10.25
C SER A 39 -1.54 5.02 10.10
N PRO A 40 -2.84 4.66 10.20
CA PRO A 40 -3.90 5.62 10.06
C PRO A 40 -4.06 6.49 11.31
N SER A 41 -4.30 7.77 11.10
CA SER A 41 -4.55 8.74 12.16
C SER A 41 -5.76 9.59 11.80
N PRO A 42 -6.66 9.87 12.76
CA PRO A 42 -7.78 10.77 12.50
C PRO A 42 -7.31 12.21 12.40
N VAL A 43 -7.95 12.96 11.50
CA VAL A 43 -7.76 14.41 11.39
C VAL A 43 -9.07 15.05 11.81
N TYR A 44 -9.00 15.85 12.86
CA TYR A 44 -10.18 16.44 13.48
C TYR A 44 -10.44 17.85 12.99
N THR A 45 -11.74 18.19 12.92
CA THR A 45 -12.21 19.55 12.86
C THR A 45 -12.99 19.83 14.15
N LYS A 46 -13.50 21.05 14.34
CA LYS A 46 -14.33 21.38 15.50
C LYS A 46 -15.60 20.52 15.60
N ASP A 47 -16.03 19.93 14.48
CA ASP A 47 -17.25 19.13 14.41
C ASP A 47 -16.97 17.62 14.51
N GLY A 48 -15.73 17.21 14.79
CA GLY A 48 -15.35 15.81 14.94
C GLY A 48 -14.33 15.37 13.91
N ILE A 49 -14.33 14.08 13.56
CA ILE A 49 -13.37 13.52 12.60
C ILE A 49 -13.77 13.94 11.19
N HIS A 50 -12.86 14.62 10.50
CA HIS A 50 -13.04 15.04 9.11
C HIS A 50 -12.63 13.91 8.15
N HIS A 51 -11.46 13.31 8.39
CA HIS A 51 -10.96 12.21 7.58
C HIS A 51 -9.91 11.45 8.38
N TYR A 52 -9.53 10.28 7.88
CA TYR A 52 -8.32 9.59 8.31
C TYR A 52 -7.22 9.81 7.29
N GLU A 53 -5.99 9.91 7.76
CA GLU A 53 -4.81 10.02 6.91
C GLU A 53 -3.84 8.92 7.33
N ALA A 54 -3.35 8.15 6.36
CA ALA A 54 -2.44 7.05 6.61
C ALA A 54 -1.18 7.21 5.79
N THR A 55 -0.05 6.93 6.43
CA THR A 55 1.19 6.66 5.72
C THR A 55 1.24 5.15 5.48
N VAL A 56 1.32 4.75 4.22
CA VAL A 56 1.31 3.36 3.81
C VAL A 56 2.61 3.04 3.09
N ALA A 57 3.27 1.97 3.50
CA ALA A 57 4.45 1.45 2.79
C ALA A 57 4.12 0.06 2.25
N VAL A 58 4.33 -0.15 0.97
CA VAL A 58 4.15 -1.44 0.29
C VAL A 58 5.50 -1.87 -0.26
N THR A 59 5.97 -3.04 0.14
CA THR A 59 7.24 -3.57 -0.34
C THR A 59 7.00 -4.89 -1.07
N VAL A 60 7.44 -4.94 -2.33
CA VAL A 60 7.40 -6.16 -3.17
C VAL A 60 8.76 -6.83 -3.10
N TYR A 61 8.78 -8.12 -2.81
CA TYR A 61 9.99 -8.93 -2.75
C TYR A 61 9.98 -9.98 -3.84
N ASP A 62 11.07 -10.08 -4.59
CA ASP A 62 11.24 -11.10 -5.62
C ASP A 62 12.74 -11.30 -5.92
N LYS A 63 13.07 -12.50 -6.38
CA LYS A 63 14.43 -12.78 -6.88
C LYS A 63 14.63 -12.30 -8.31
N ILE A 64 13.57 -11.98 -9.02
CA ILE A 64 13.59 -11.50 -10.40
C ILE A 64 13.17 -10.02 -10.42
N LEU A 65 14.12 -9.15 -10.76
CA LEU A 65 13.88 -7.70 -10.73
C LEU A 65 12.74 -7.26 -11.66
N ASP A 66 12.71 -7.76 -12.88
CA ASP A 66 11.69 -7.38 -13.84
C ASP A 66 10.29 -7.75 -13.37
N ARG A 67 10.16 -8.90 -12.70
CA ARG A 67 8.88 -9.33 -12.14
C ARG A 67 8.48 -8.47 -10.95
N ALA A 68 9.44 -8.16 -10.06
CA ALA A 68 9.18 -7.26 -8.93
C ALA A 68 8.68 -5.90 -9.42
N ASN A 69 9.33 -5.34 -10.44
CA ASN A 69 8.95 -4.06 -11.02
C ASN A 69 7.56 -4.11 -11.67
N SER A 70 7.27 -5.18 -12.40
CA SER A 70 5.96 -5.35 -13.04
C SER A 70 4.84 -5.41 -12.01
N ILE A 71 5.03 -6.15 -10.93
CA ILE A 71 4.06 -6.24 -9.82
C ILE A 71 3.90 -4.87 -9.16
N ALA A 72 5.01 -4.21 -8.85
CA ALA A 72 5.00 -2.90 -8.20
C ALA A 72 4.26 -1.86 -9.04
N GLU A 73 4.54 -1.81 -10.34
CA GLU A 73 3.86 -0.88 -11.26
C GLU A 73 2.35 -1.14 -11.32
N SER A 74 1.94 -2.42 -11.30
CA SER A 74 0.52 -2.78 -11.27
C SER A 74 -0.15 -2.33 -9.98
N ILE A 75 0.52 -2.47 -8.85
CA ILE A 75 0.01 -2.01 -7.56
C ILE A 75 -0.11 -0.49 -7.55
N ILE A 76 0.92 0.23 -8.00
CA ILE A 76 0.89 1.70 -8.08
C ILE A 76 -0.31 2.15 -8.92
N LYS A 77 -0.48 1.56 -10.09
CA LYS A 77 -1.58 1.91 -11.00
C LYS A 77 -2.94 1.71 -10.33
N ASP A 78 -3.13 0.58 -9.68
CA ASP A 78 -4.40 0.26 -9.03
C ASP A 78 -4.67 1.14 -7.82
N VAL A 79 -3.65 1.45 -7.02
CA VAL A 79 -3.81 2.37 -5.88
C VAL A 79 -4.16 3.77 -6.37
N MET A 80 -3.42 4.27 -7.36
CA MET A 80 -3.65 5.62 -7.88
C MET A 80 -5.00 5.76 -8.60
N SER A 81 -5.56 4.70 -9.13
CA SER A 81 -6.89 4.72 -9.75
C SER A 81 -8.01 4.31 -8.80
N GLY A 82 -7.75 3.39 -7.88
CA GLY A 82 -8.77 2.83 -6.99
C GLY A 82 -8.91 3.53 -5.64
N MET A 83 -7.94 4.39 -5.29
CA MET A 83 -7.96 5.15 -4.03
C MET A 83 -7.87 6.66 -4.30
N ASN A 84 -8.54 7.12 -5.34
CA ASN A 84 -8.74 8.53 -5.67
C ASN A 84 -10.17 8.73 -6.15
N GLY A 85 -10.91 9.58 -5.48
CA GLY A 85 -12.30 9.84 -5.78
C GLY A 85 -13.02 10.46 -4.59
N ASP A 86 -14.29 10.15 -4.43
CA ASP A 86 -15.11 10.77 -3.39
C ASP A 86 -14.73 10.32 -1.97
N GLN A 87 -14.25 9.09 -1.83
CA GLN A 87 -13.94 8.51 -0.53
C GLN A 87 -12.45 8.54 -0.18
N TYR A 88 -11.60 8.60 -1.17
CA TYR A 88 -10.16 8.51 -0.97
C TYR A 88 -9.40 9.54 -1.78
N ALA A 89 -8.24 9.94 -1.26
CA ALA A 89 -7.22 10.65 -2.02
C ALA A 89 -5.88 10.01 -1.69
N SER A 90 -5.08 9.73 -2.70
CA SER A 90 -3.78 9.09 -2.52
C SER A 90 -2.70 9.81 -3.29
N ARG A 91 -1.50 9.78 -2.74
CA ARG A 91 -0.32 10.37 -3.34
C ARG A 91 0.88 9.48 -3.01
N MET A 92 1.67 9.16 -4.03
CA MET A 92 2.91 8.42 -3.84
C MET A 92 3.99 9.39 -3.35
N THR A 93 4.67 9.03 -2.26
CA THR A 93 5.65 9.90 -1.61
C THR A 93 7.06 9.32 -1.64
N GLY A 94 7.23 8.07 -2.02
CA GLY A 94 8.53 7.44 -2.12
C GLY A 94 8.51 6.18 -2.96
N ASP A 95 9.65 5.85 -3.54
CA ASP A 95 9.83 4.64 -4.35
C ASP A 95 11.32 4.31 -4.33
N THR A 96 11.67 3.19 -3.72
CA THR A 96 13.06 2.77 -3.52
C THR A 96 13.24 1.32 -3.90
N THR A 97 14.26 1.02 -4.68
CA THR A 97 14.62 -0.35 -5.06
C THR A 97 15.95 -0.72 -4.43
N ASP A 98 16.03 -1.90 -3.84
CA ASP A 98 17.24 -2.42 -3.22
C ASP A 98 17.39 -3.91 -3.51
N CYS A 99 18.59 -4.44 -3.27
CA CYS A 99 18.86 -5.87 -3.43
C CYS A 99 19.73 -6.34 -2.27
N THR A 100 19.24 -7.33 -1.53
CA THR A 100 19.94 -7.91 -0.40
C THR A 100 19.85 -9.44 -0.49
N ASP A 101 21.01 -10.11 -0.43
CA ASP A 101 21.08 -11.58 -0.51
C ASP A 101 20.33 -12.15 -1.72
N GLU A 102 20.53 -11.53 -2.89
CA GLU A 102 19.94 -11.92 -4.17
C GLU A 102 18.41 -11.73 -4.23
N VAL A 103 17.83 -11.05 -3.26
CA VAL A 103 16.40 -10.71 -3.24
C VAL A 103 16.22 -9.22 -3.51
N TRP A 104 15.44 -8.90 -4.53
CA TRP A 104 15.08 -7.53 -4.86
C TRP A 104 13.87 -7.11 -4.02
N SER A 105 13.94 -5.88 -3.51
CA SER A 105 12.81 -5.28 -2.82
C SER A 105 12.51 -3.93 -3.45
N ARG A 106 11.24 -3.65 -3.69
CA ARG A 106 10.80 -2.34 -4.15
C ARG A 106 9.76 -1.83 -3.16
N GLU A 107 10.13 -0.78 -2.45
CA GLU A 107 9.26 -0.14 -1.45
C GLU A 107 8.64 1.10 -2.03
N MET A 108 7.32 1.15 -1.99
CA MET A 108 6.52 2.29 -2.43
C MET A 108 5.80 2.85 -1.22
N THR A 109 5.93 4.15 -0.98
CA THR A 109 5.23 4.82 0.11
C THR A 109 4.17 5.75 -0.44
N PHE A 110 3.02 5.75 0.24
CA PHE A 110 1.85 6.56 -0.13
C PHE A 110 1.34 7.30 1.09
N THR A 111 0.79 8.48 0.86
CA THR A 111 -0.09 9.13 1.82
C THR A 111 -1.50 8.97 1.29
N ILE A 112 -2.37 8.35 2.08
CA ILE A 112 -3.74 8.06 1.68
C ILE A 112 -4.69 8.71 2.69
N LYS A 113 -5.65 9.47 2.17
CA LYS A 113 -6.73 10.06 2.96
C LYS A 113 -8.01 9.30 2.69
N GLN A 114 -8.77 9.06 3.73
CA GLN A 114 -10.12 8.49 3.64
C GLN A 114 -11.10 9.48 4.23
N TYR A 115 -11.99 9.98 3.39
CA TYR A 115 -12.99 10.97 3.79
C TYR A 115 -14.23 10.30 4.38
N GLN A 116 -14.90 11.05 5.23
CA GLN A 116 -16.14 10.61 5.82
C GLN A 116 -17.31 10.77 4.84
#